data_73b2031de819065a7323da156ebe6f30
#
_entry.id   73b2031de819065a7323da156ebe6f30
#
_cell.length_a   1.000
_cell.length_b   1.000
_cell.length_c   1.000
_cell.angle_alpha   90.00
_cell.angle_beta   90.00
_cell.angle_gamma   90.00
#
_symmetry.space_group_name_H-M   'P 1'
#
loop_
_entity.id
_entity.type
_entity.pdbx_description
1 polymer ?
#
loop_
_entity_poly.entity_id
_entity_poly.type
_entity_poly.pdbx_seq_one_letter_code
_entity_poly.pdbx_strand_id
1 'polypeptide(L)'
;LATLSAIEEAKLFIGKNIWLNEIHSDSIFINNSEKRFKKFDKVMVLGIRVFQNSKTDMPIWLEIDTSIEHNAFIRYNGKFKTELRQNNYYKENPLKKEWSKTIIENLKKRKIEYGMSFEQVRVSIGNPEIVNNTSSANGVSQQWVYGKNLDEKKYLLFKNGKLVSM
;
A
#
# COMPACT_ATOMS: atom_id res chain seq x y z
N LEU A 1 -1.56 -19.42 -11.31
CA LEU A 1 -0.23 -19.65 -11.87
C LEU A 1 0.39 -18.33 -12.30
N ALA A 2 1.67 -18.11 -11.98
CA ALA A 2 2.41 -16.96 -12.50
C ALA A 2 2.57 -17.10 -14.01
N THR A 3 2.21 -16.05 -14.76
CA THR A 3 2.51 -16.01 -16.19
C THR A 3 3.97 -15.61 -16.41
N LEU A 4 4.57 -16.05 -17.52
CA LEU A 4 5.93 -15.63 -17.90
C LEU A 4 6.04 -14.10 -17.95
N SER A 5 5.02 -13.42 -18.48
CA SER A 5 4.96 -11.95 -18.52
C SER A 5 5.02 -11.32 -17.14
N ALA A 6 4.28 -11.85 -16.15
CA ALA A 6 4.29 -11.34 -14.78
C ALA A 6 5.64 -11.56 -14.10
N ILE A 7 6.32 -12.67 -14.38
CA ILE A 7 7.67 -12.95 -13.88
C ILE A 7 8.68 -11.95 -14.46
N GLU A 8 8.65 -11.73 -15.77
CA GLU A 8 9.56 -10.77 -16.42
C GLU A 8 9.32 -9.33 -15.92
N GLU A 9 8.07 -8.95 -15.69
CA GLU A 9 7.74 -7.65 -15.10
C GLU A 9 8.26 -7.51 -13.66
N ALA A 10 8.14 -8.56 -12.85
CA ALA A 10 8.67 -8.57 -11.49
C ALA A 10 10.20 -8.48 -11.46
N LYS A 11 10.90 -9.12 -12.40
CA LYS A 11 12.36 -9.03 -12.54
C LYS A 11 12.86 -7.60 -12.76
N LEU A 12 12.04 -6.72 -13.36
CA LEU A 12 12.40 -5.31 -13.56
C LEU A 12 12.58 -4.54 -12.24
N PHE A 13 12.14 -5.10 -11.12
CA PHE A 13 12.36 -4.52 -9.80
C PHE A 13 13.73 -4.84 -9.20
N ILE A 14 14.42 -5.88 -9.67
CA ILE A 14 15.74 -6.28 -9.15
C ILE A 14 16.72 -5.11 -9.27
N GLY A 15 17.39 -4.79 -8.16
CA GLY A 15 18.30 -3.64 -8.07
C GLY A 15 17.61 -2.29 -7.85
N LYS A 16 16.28 -2.24 -7.84
CA LYS A 16 15.52 -1.00 -7.57
C LYS A 16 15.10 -0.91 -6.11
N ASN A 17 14.93 0.32 -5.64
CA ASN A 17 14.37 0.59 -4.34
C ASN A 17 12.83 0.61 -4.42
N ILE A 18 12.21 0.09 -3.36
CA ILE A 18 10.79 0.20 -3.08
C ILE A 18 10.59 0.70 -1.65
N TRP A 19 9.40 1.22 -1.35
CA TRP A 19 9.02 1.63 0.01
C TRP A 19 7.90 0.73 0.51
N LEU A 20 8.14 0.06 1.62
CA LEU A 20 7.21 -0.91 2.20
C LEU A 20 5.92 -0.22 2.64
N ASN A 21 4.78 -0.84 2.40
CA ASN A 21 3.49 -0.33 2.85
C ASN A 21 2.72 -1.35 3.70
N GLU A 22 2.42 -2.52 3.17
CA GLU A 22 1.69 -3.55 3.90
C GLU A 22 2.68 -4.59 4.43
N ILE A 23 2.90 -4.58 5.75
CA ILE A 23 3.88 -5.44 6.42
C ILE A 23 3.29 -6.24 7.59
N HIS A 24 1.96 -6.17 7.79
CA HIS A 24 1.30 -6.80 8.94
C HIS A 24 0.56 -8.10 8.59
N SER A 25 0.48 -8.43 7.31
CA SER A 25 -0.21 -9.63 6.83
C SER A 25 0.79 -10.63 6.26
N ASP A 26 0.84 -11.85 6.80
CA ASP A 26 1.70 -12.93 6.31
C ASP A 26 1.38 -13.34 4.86
N SER A 27 0.20 -12.99 4.37
CA SER A 27 -0.16 -13.17 2.96
C SER A 27 0.50 -12.16 2.02
N ILE A 28 1.11 -11.11 2.56
CA ILE A 28 1.71 -10.00 1.80
C ILE A 28 3.17 -9.81 2.14
N PHE A 29 3.57 -10.00 3.38
CA PHE A 29 4.92 -9.77 3.86
C PHE A 29 5.39 -10.94 4.73
N ILE A 30 6.54 -11.50 4.37
CA ILE A 30 7.19 -12.58 5.12
C ILE A 30 8.54 -12.05 5.60
N ASN A 31 8.77 -12.11 6.88
CA ASN A 31 10.03 -11.73 7.50
C ASN A 31 10.56 -12.86 8.38
N ASN A 32 11.55 -13.58 7.87
CA ASN A 32 12.30 -14.60 8.62
C ASN A 32 13.68 -14.06 9.06
N SER A 33 13.94 -12.76 8.86
CA SER A 33 15.19 -12.13 9.24
C SER A 33 15.11 -11.49 10.63
N GLU A 34 16.26 -11.18 11.22
CA GLU A 34 16.34 -10.43 12.46
C GLU A 34 16.04 -8.93 12.29
N LYS A 35 15.97 -8.46 11.05
CA LYS A 35 15.66 -7.05 10.74
C LYS A 35 14.22 -6.73 11.08
N ARG A 36 14.03 -5.58 11.71
CA ARG A 36 12.70 -5.02 11.96
C ARG A 36 12.35 -4.02 10.87
N PHE A 37 11.40 -4.39 10.03
CA PHE A 37 10.89 -3.51 8.99
C PHE A 37 9.71 -2.69 9.50
N LYS A 38 9.62 -1.45 9.02
CA LYS A 38 8.55 -0.51 9.33
C LYS A 38 7.86 -0.06 8.04
N LYS A 39 6.62 0.40 8.18
CA LYS A 39 5.91 1.04 7.07
C LYS A 39 6.75 2.22 6.54
N PHE A 40 6.87 2.30 5.22
CA PHE A 40 7.69 3.27 4.46
C PHE A 40 9.20 3.09 4.55
N ASP A 41 9.69 2.01 5.12
CA ASP A 41 11.12 1.68 4.99
C ASP A 41 11.48 1.52 3.53
N LYS A 42 12.57 2.17 3.14
CA LYS A 42 13.18 2.04 1.81
C LYS A 42 14.04 0.78 1.79
N VAL A 43 13.74 -0.14 0.90
CA VAL A 43 14.48 -1.40 0.72
C VAL A 43 14.82 -1.61 -0.74
N MET A 44 15.93 -2.30 -1.00
CA MET A 44 16.30 -2.71 -2.35
C MET A 44 15.74 -4.11 -2.62
N VAL A 45 15.21 -4.31 -3.82
CA VAL A 45 14.81 -5.63 -4.30
C VAL A 45 16.05 -6.36 -4.79
N LEU A 46 16.34 -7.51 -4.17
CA LEU A 46 17.55 -8.30 -4.41
C LEU A 46 17.30 -9.44 -5.39
N GLY A 47 16.07 -9.91 -5.47
CA GLY A 47 15.67 -11.01 -6.34
C GLY A 47 14.16 -11.16 -6.39
N ILE A 48 13.72 -12.21 -7.07
CA ILE A 48 12.31 -12.63 -7.07
C ILE A 48 12.22 -14.09 -6.71
N ARG A 49 11.13 -14.49 -6.08
CA ARG A 49 10.78 -15.86 -5.81
C ARG A 49 9.36 -16.16 -6.27
N VAL A 50 9.17 -17.34 -6.84
CA VAL A 50 7.86 -17.83 -7.26
C VAL A 50 7.51 -19.05 -6.43
N PHE A 51 6.44 -18.96 -5.64
CA PHE A 51 5.93 -20.08 -4.86
C PHE A 51 4.83 -20.81 -5.65
N GLN A 52 5.15 -21.94 -6.24
CA GLN A 52 4.23 -22.67 -7.15
C GLN A 52 2.99 -23.22 -6.48
N ASN A 53 3.02 -23.48 -5.17
CA ASN A 53 1.92 -24.05 -4.39
C ASN A 53 1.15 -22.99 -3.59
N SER A 54 1.28 -21.72 -3.94
CA SER A 54 0.54 -20.65 -3.32
C SER A 54 -0.95 -20.80 -3.59
N LYS A 55 -1.77 -20.80 -2.55
CA LYS A 55 -3.24 -20.74 -2.64
C LYS A 55 -3.74 -19.37 -3.14
N THR A 56 -2.82 -18.49 -3.53
CA THR A 56 -3.10 -17.13 -3.93
C THR A 56 -2.92 -16.97 -5.44
N ASP A 57 -3.70 -16.09 -6.03
CA ASP A 57 -3.64 -15.79 -7.47
C ASP A 57 -2.35 -15.10 -7.92
N MET A 58 -1.49 -14.70 -6.97
CA MET A 58 -0.25 -13.97 -7.22
C MET A 58 0.93 -14.61 -6.46
N PRO A 59 1.57 -15.65 -7.02
CA PRO A 59 2.62 -16.42 -6.35
C PRO A 59 4.02 -15.78 -6.42
N ILE A 60 4.16 -14.55 -6.93
CA ILE A 60 5.45 -13.88 -7.12
C ILE A 60 5.75 -12.98 -5.93
N TRP A 61 6.96 -13.10 -5.39
CA TRP A 61 7.46 -12.35 -4.26
C TRP A 61 8.76 -11.64 -4.61
N LEU A 62 8.91 -10.40 -4.16
CA LEU A 62 10.14 -9.63 -4.25
C LEU A 62 10.97 -9.92 -2.99
N GLU A 63 12.20 -10.36 -3.19
CA GLU A 63 13.15 -10.64 -2.11
C GLU A 63 13.86 -9.35 -1.70
N ILE A 64 13.80 -9.01 -0.42
CA ILE A 64 14.35 -7.76 0.12
C ILE A 64 15.41 -7.98 1.20
N ASP A 65 15.61 -9.22 1.63
CA ASP A 65 16.73 -9.66 2.45
C ASP A 65 17.11 -11.10 2.05
N THR A 66 18.40 -11.36 1.87
CA THR A 66 18.92 -12.60 1.29
C THR A 66 19.91 -13.32 2.17
N SER A 67 19.98 -13.06 3.47
CA SER A 67 20.86 -13.86 4.30
C SER A 67 20.43 -15.34 4.27
N ILE A 68 21.37 -16.27 4.27
CA ILE A 68 21.12 -17.70 4.00
C ILE A 68 20.11 -18.30 4.98
N GLU A 69 20.11 -17.84 6.22
CA GLU A 69 19.21 -18.32 7.28
C GLU A 69 18.02 -17.37 7.54
N HIS A 70 18.08 -16.15 7.02
CA HIS A 70 17.17 -15.07 7.35
C HIS A 70 16.81 -14.30 6.08
N ASN A 71 15.62 -14.49 5.57
CA ASN A 71 15.13 -13.83 4.38
C ASN A 71 13.84 -13.06 4.64
N ALA A 72 13.59 -12.05 3.83
CA ALA A 72 12.36 -11.29 3.86
C ALA A 72 11.84 -11.05 2.44
N PHE A 73 10.53 -11.15 2.30
CA PHE A 73 9.83 -11.04 1.03
C PHE A 73 8.61 -10.15 1.14
N ILE A 74 8.35 -9.38 0.10
CA ILE A 74 7.08 -8.71 -0.08
C ILE A 74 6.41 -9.18 -1.36
N ARG A 75 5.11 -9.39 -1.31
CA ARG A 75 4.35 -9.91 -2.44
C ARG A 75 4.32 -8.90 -3.57
N TYR A 76 4.63 -9.35 -4.78
CA TYR A 76 4.55 -8.55 -5.99
C TYR A 76 3.12 -8.11 -6.26
N ASN A 77 2.92 -6.82 -6.44
CA ASN A 77 1.60 -6.23 -6.66
C ASN A 77 0.99 -6.55 -8.03
N GLY A 78 1.81 -6.89 -9.02
CA GLY A 78 1.37 -6.91 -10.42
C GLY A 78 1.18 -5.51 -10.99
N LYS A 79 0.52 -5.42 -12.12
CA LYS A 79 0.06 -4.16 -12.71
C LYS A 79 -1.32 -3.82 -12.16
N PHE A 80 -1.40 -2.87 -11.26
CA PHE A 80 -2.69 -2.38 -10.80
C PHE A 80 -3.24 -1.32 -11.74
N LYS A 81 -4.44 -1.57 -12.21
CA LYS A 81 -5.19 -0.64 -13.08
C LYS A 81 -6.22 0.20 -12.31
N THR A 82 -6.46 -0.09 -11.03
CA THR A 82 -7.52 0.58 -10.28
C THR A 82 -7.00 1.17 -8.97
N GLU A 83 -7.50 2.34 -8.63
CA GLU A 83 -7.21 3.04 -7.35
C GLU A 83 -7.77 2.32 -6.12
N LEU A 84 -8.62 1.31 -6.31
CA LEU A 84 -9.28 0.57 -5.23
C LEU A 84 -8.46 -0.61 -4.70
N ARG A 85 -7.32 -0.95 -5.34
CA ARG A 85 -6.45 -2.01 -4.81
C ARG A 85 -5.43 -1.45 -3.84
N GLN A 86 -5.16 -2.21 -2.80
CA GLN A 86 -4.12 -1.86 -1.83
C GLN A 86 -2.73 -2.05 -2.45
N ASN A 87 -1.83 -1.13 -2.15
CA ASN A 87 -0.42 -1.23 -2.52
C ASN A 87 0.34 -1.98 -1.44
N ASN A 88 1.04 -3.06 -1.79
CA ASN A 88 1.95 -3.74 -0.86
C ASN A 88 3.19 -2.89 -0.61
N TYR A 89 3.63 -2.16 -1.64
CA TYR A 89 4.77 -1.25 -1.61
C TYR A 89 4.56 -0.11 -2.62
N TYR A 90 5.34 0.95 -2.48
CA TYR A 90 5.40 2.05 -3.42
C TYR A 90 6.70 1.99 -4.22
N LYS A 91 6.66 2.39 -5.49
CA LYS A 91 7.83 2.50 -6.39
C LYS A 91 8.65 3.76 -6.13
N GLU A 92 8.03 4.76 -5.54
CA GLU A 92 8.63 6.05 -5.18
C GLU A 92 8.31 6.33 -3.71
N ASN A 93 9.07 7.25 -3.11
CA ASN A 93 8.81 7.64 -1.72
C ASN A 93 7.40 8.23 -1.58
N PRO A 94 6.50 7.59 -0.85
CA PRO A 94 5.13 8.08 -0.69
C PRO A 94 5.03 9.29 0.23
N LEU A 95 6.07 9.58 1.01
CA LEU A 95 6.12 10.72 1.93
C LEU A 95 6.70 11.94 1.22
N LYS A 96 5.86 12.93 0.94
CA LYS A 96 6.27 14.14 0.27
C LYS A 96 7.00 15.09 1.22
N LYS A 97 8.06 15.73 0.73
CA LYS A 97 8.90 16.63 1.54
C LYS A 97 8.15 17.86 2.05
N GLU A 98 7.13 18.32 1.32
CA GLU A 98 6.29 19.46 1.68
C GLU A 98 5.27 19.16 2.79
N TRP A 99 5.07 17.90 3.16
CA TRP A 99 4.18 17.54 4.26
C TRP A 99 4.84 17.81 5.61
N SER A 100 4.06 18.34 6.56
CA SER A 100 4.55 18.61 7.91
C SER A 100 4.98 17.32 8.62
N LYS A 101 5.88 17.48 9.61
CA LYS A 101 6.34 16.34 10.43
C LYS A 101 5.17 15.62 11.10
N THR A 102 4.18 16.37 11.59
CA THR A 102 2.98 15.81 12.22
C THR A 102 2.19 14.93 11.26
N ILE A 103 1.98 15.40 10.03
CA ILE A 103 1.31 14.60 8.99
C ILE A 103 2.12 13.31 8.75
N ILE A 104 3.42 13.41 8.51
CA ILE A 104 4.27 12.25 8.25
C ILE A 104 4.22 11.22 9.39
N GLU A 105 4.25 11.67 10.64
CA GLU A 105 4.14 10.78 11.81
C GLU A 105 2.77 10.09 11.88
N ASN A 106 1.70 10.83 11.58
CA ASN A 106 0.35 10.25 11.51
C ASN A 106 0.25 9.17 10.42
N LEU A 107 0.81 9.43 9.23
CA LEU A 107 0.83 8.45 8.14
C LEU A 107 1.56 7.16 8.56
N LYS A 108 2.71 7.27 9.23
CA LYS A 108 3.46 6.12 9.75
C LYS A 108 2.66 5.30 10.78
N LYS A 109 1.83 5.97 11.57
CA LYS A 109 0.97 5.35 12.59
C LYS A 109 -0.42 4.94 12.05
N ARG A 110 -0.67 5.05 10.74
CA ARG A 110 -1.97 4.82 10.12
C ARG A 110 -3.10 5.67 10.72
N LYS A 111 -2.78 6.87 11.16
CA LYS A 111 -3.75 7.83 11.68
C LYS A 111 -4.19 8.80 10.60
N ILE A 112 -5.45 9.18 10.65
CA ILE A 112 -6.03 10.22 9.79
C ILE A 112 -6.57 11.36 10.66
N GLU A 113 -6.54 12.58 10.11
CA GLU A 113 -7.00 13.79 10.76
C GLU A 113 -7.81 14.62 9.78
N TYR A 114 -8.70 15.46 10.32
CA TYR A 114 -9.43 16.45 9.51
C TYR A 114 -8.45 17.36 8.77
N GLY A 115 -8.83 17.75 7.56
CA GLY A 115 -7.99 18.57 6.69
C GLY A 115 -6.97 17.77 5.85
N MET A 116 -6.78 16.48 6.08
CA MET A 116 -5.96 15.64 5.22
C MET A 116 -6.51 15.57 3.80
N SER A 117 -5.60 15.56 2.81
CA SER A 117 -5.94 15.35 1.41
C SER A 117 -6.28 13.89 1.12
N PHE A 118 -6.88 13.63 -0.05
CA PHE A 118 -7.09 12.26 -0.56
C PHE A 118 -5.81 11.43 -0.53
N GLU A 119 -4.70 12.00 -1.02
CA GLU A 119 -3.43 11.30 -1.08
C GLU A 119 -2.90 10.98 0.32
N GLN A 120 -2.96 11.91 1.27
CA GLN A 120 -2.54 11.67 2.64
C GLN A 120 -3.36 10.56 3.30
N VAL A 121 -4.67 10.55 3.11
CA VAL A 121 -5.53 9.48 3.65
C VAL A 121 -5.20 8.14 3.01
N ARG A 122 -4.99 8.07 1.68
CA ARG A 122 -4.57 6.84 0.99
C ARG A 122 -3.23 6.32 1.50
N VAL A 123 -2.26 7.19 1.66
CA VAL A 123 -0.93 6.81 2.17
C VAL A 123 -1.02 6.33 3.62
N SER A 124 -1.93 6.91 4.43
CA SER A 124 -2.12 6.51 5.83
C SER A 124 -2.77 5.13 5.96
N ILE A 125 -3.98 4.97 5.44
CA ILE A 125 -4.86 3.82 5.71
C ILE A 125 -5.18 2.99 4.46
N GLY A 126 -4.65 3.36 3.30
CA GLY A 126 -4.87 2.66 2.04
C GLY A 126 -6.05 3.20 1.24
N ASN A 127 -6.36 2.51 0.14
CA ASN A 127 -7.45 2.87 -0.74
C ASN A 127 -8.80 2.44 -0.15
N PRO A 128 -9.87 3.24 -0.35
CA PRO A 128 -11.22 2.85 0.01
C PRO A 128 -11.72 1.72 -0.91
N GLU A 129 -12.74 1.01 -0.47
CA GLU A 129 -13.42 0.00 -1.30
C GLU A 129 -14.40 0.64 -2.27
N ILE A 130 -15.03 1.75 -1.86
CA ILE A 130 -16.00 2.49 -2.67
C ILE A 130 -15.70 3.99 -2.57
N VAL A 131 -15.81 4.67 -3.70
CA VAL A 131 -15.75 6.14 -3.80
C VAL A 131 -17.05 6.62 -4.43
N ASN A 132 -17.84 7.38 -3.68
CA ASN A 132 -19.05 8.03 -4.15
C ASN A 132 -18.79 9.52 -4.37
N ASN A 133 -19.07 10.03 -5.56
CA ASN A 133 -18.88 11.43 -5.92
C ASN A 133 -20.22 12.17 -5.93
N THR A 134 -20.25 13.38 -5.39
CA THR A 134 -21.38 14.27 -5.46
C THR A 134 -20.89 15.67 -5.84
N SER A 135 -21.46 16.22 -6.91
CA SER A 135 -21.23 17.61 -7.31
C SER A 135 -22.47 18.44 -7.05
N SER A 136 -22.29 19.62 -6.46
CA SER A 136 -23.36 20.58 -6.20
C SER A 136 -22.86 22.01 -6.46
N ALA A 137 -23.75 22.97 -6.41
CA ALA A 137 -23.38 24.40 -6.48
C ALA A 137 -22.39 24.83 -5.37
N ASN A 138 -22.33 24.07 -4.27
CA ASN A 138 -21.45 24.32 -3.12
C ASN A 138 -20.10 23.58 -3.21
N GLY A 139 -19.76 22.99 -4.36
CA GLY A 139 -18.49 22.29 -4.58
C GLY A 139 -18.64 20.79 -4.76
N VAL A 140 -17.47 20.12 -4.81
CA VAL A 140 -17.36 18.67 -5.01
C VAL A 140 -17.17 18.00 -3.66
N SER A 141 -17.98 16.99 -3.40
CA SER A 141 -17.84 16.10 -2.25
C SER A 141 -17.57 14.69 -2.68
N GLN A 142 -16.71 14.00 -1.92
CA GLN A 142 -16.50 12.56 -2.08
C GLN A 142 -16.75 11.86 -0.75
N GLN A 143 -17.47 10.75 -0.80
CA GLN A 143 -17.58 9.83 0.31
C GLN A 143 -16.73 8.59 0.01
N TRP A 144 -15.81 8.28 0.89
CA TRP A 144 -15.01 7.07 0.82
C TRP A 144 -15.51 6.06 1.84
N VAL A 145 -15.66 4.81 1.40
CA VAL A 145 -16.17 3.72 2.23
C VAL A 145 -15.09 2.67 2.39
N TYR A 146 -14.75 2.37 3.63
CA TYR A 146 -13.85 1.30 4.04
C TYR A 146 -14.64 0.20 4.77
N GLY A 147 -14.19 -1.05 4.64
CA GLY A 147 -14.81 -2.21 5.28
C GLY A 147 -15.79 -2.96 4.37
N LYS A 148 -15.67 -4.29 4.39
CA LYS A 148 -16.45 -5.19 3.52
C LYS A 148 -17.85 -5.48 4.06
N ASN A 149 -17.98 -5.54 5.38
CA ASN A 149 -19.24 -5.89 6.05
C ASN A 149 -19.97 -4.62 6.50
N LEU A 150 -21.30 -4.67 6.51
CA LEU A 150 -22.13 -3.53 6.90
C LEU A 150 -21.79 -2.97 8.30
N ASP A 151 -21.50 -3.87 9.24
CA ASP A 151 -21.22 -3.52 10.65
C ASP A 151 -19.81 -2.94 10.88
N GLU A 152 -18.91 -3.08 9.89
CA GLU A 152 -17.52 -2.59 9.96
C GLU A 152 -17.25 -1.41 9.04
N LYS A 153 -18.27 -0.88 8.37
CA LYS A 153 -18.09 0.20 7.41
C LYS A 153 -17.71 1.51 8.10
N LYS A 154 -16.61 2.07 7.66
CA LYS A 154 -16.17 3.42 8.01
C LYS A 154 -16.37 4.35 6.82
N TYR A 155 -17.02 5.49 7.06
CA TYR A 155 -17.31 6.48 6.05
C TYR A 155 -16.46 7.73 6.29
N LEU A 156 -15.74 8.15 5.26
CA LEU A 156 -14.98 9.39 5.28
C LEU A 156 -15.60 10.35 4.27
N LEU A 157 -15.88 11.57 4.69
CA LEU A 157 -16.41 12.62 3.81
C LEU A 157 -15.33 13.65 3.52
N PHE A 158 -15.14 13.93 2.25
CA PHE A 158 -14.25 14.98 1.76
C PHE A 158 -15.05 16.09 1.10
N LYS A 159 -14.69 17.33 1.38
CA LYS A 159 -15.15 18.52 0.65
C LYS A 159 -13.95 19.24 0.06
N ASN A 160 -14.02 19.54 -1.25
CA ASN A 160 -12.95 20.22 -1.98
C ASN A 160 -11.55 19.59 -1.73
N GLY A 161 -11.50 18.25 -1.73
CA GLY A 161 -10.27 17.50 -1.56
C GLY A 161 -9.72 17.39 -0.13
N LYS A 162 -10.47 17.85 0.87
CA LYS A 162 -10.07 17.79 2.29
C LYS A 162 -11.04 16.96 3.11
N LEU A 163 -10.50 16.13 4.02
CA LEU A 163 -11.28 15.33 4.96
C LEU A 163 -12.01 16.23 5.95
N VAL A 164 -13.34 16.12 6.01
CA VAL A 164 -14.19 16.95 6.87
C VAL A 164 -15.05 16.15 7.85
N SER A 165 -15.22 14.84 7.62
CA SER A 165 -15.97 13.97 8.53
C SER A 165 -15.44 12.53 8.45
N MET A 166 -15.49 11.81 9.57
CA MET A 166 -15.10 10.40 9.71
C MET A 166 -15.87 9.74 10.88
#